data_eb4e9ebcc05c95ada7b2a9ea9a799007
#
_entry.id   eb4e9ebcc05c95ada7b2a9ea9a799007
#
_cell.length_a   1.000
_cell.length_b   1.000
_cell.length_c   1.000
_cell.angle_alpha   90.00
_cell.angle_beta   90.00
_cell.angle_gamma   90.00
#
_symmetry.space_group_name_H-M   'P 1'
#
loop_
_entity.id
_entity.type
_entity.pdbx_description
1 polymer ?
#
loop_
_entity_poly.entity_id
_entity_poly.type
_entity_poly.pdbx_seq_one_letter_code
_entity_poly.pdbx_strand_id
1 'polypeptide(L)'
;MKLETLQKDMIQAMKAKDVNRKSVLSSAIGAIKNAAIAKQCRDNISEALVDEVLLKEKKTIQEQIATCPVDRVETLKEFEDKLNILNEYCPKLLDNPAEIENIILKLCGECHADLTKVNRGPIMKIIMPYFKGKADMTIVNKVLMSLLN
;
A
#
# COMPACT_ATOMS: atom_id res chain seq x y z
N MET A 1 1.51 -0.29 -18.78
CA MET A 1 2.00 -0.71 -17.46
C MET A 1 2.07 0.48 -16.51
N LYS A 2 1.89 0.25 -15.23
CA LYS A 2 1.86 1.32 -14.22
C LYS A 2 3.17 2.09 -14.10
N LEU A 3 4.32 1.40 -14.20
CA LEU A 3 5.63 2.03 -14.20
C LEU A 3 5.81 2.98 -15.39
N GLU A 4 5.36 2.59 -16.56
CA GLU A 4 5.42 3.44 -17.76
C GLU A 4 4.54 4.69 -17.60
N THR A 5 3.38 4.55 -16.98
CA THR A 5 2.49 5.67 -16.65
C THR A 5 3.19 6.65 -15.72
N LEU A 6 3.83 6.16 -14.65
CA LEU A 6 4.62 6.99 -13.73
C LEU A 6 5.73 7.74 -14.44
N GLN A 7 6.44 7.09 -15.37
CA GLN A 7 7.50 7.72 -16.15
C GLN A 7 6.97 8.80 -17.09
N LYS A 8 5.86 8.54 -17.77
CA LYS A 8 5.20 9.52 -18.65
C LYS A 8 4.74 10.75 -17.87
N ASP A 9 4.09 10.53 -16.74
CA ASP A 9 3.58 11.61 -15.90
C ASP A 9 4.72 12.43 -15.29
N MET A 10 5.84 11.79 -14.94
CA MET A 10 7.05 12.49 -14.50
C MET A 10 7.58 13.43 -15.59
N ILE A 11 7.63 12.96 -16.84
CA ILE A 11 8.08 13.78 -17.97
C ILE A 11 7.12 14.95 -18.21
N GLN A 12 5.81 14.71 -18.11
CA GLN A 12 4.80 15.77 -18.22
C GLN A 12 4.94 16.80 -17.09
N ALA A 13 5.18 16.36 -15.86
CA ALA A 13 5.43 17.25 -14.73
C ALA A 13 6.68 18.10 -14.93
N MET A 14 7.74 17.54 -15.54
CA MET A 14 8.93 18.29 -15.94
C MET A 14 8.59 19.39 -16.95
N LYS A 15 7.82 19.06 -17.99
CA LYS A 15 7.41 20.03 -19.02
C LYS A 15 6.51 21.11 -18.45
N ALA A 16 5.63 20.78 -17.52
CA ALA A 16 4.74 21.71 -16.83
C ALA A 16 5.43 22.52 -15.72
N LYS A 17 6.71 22.24 -15.44
CA LYS A 17 7.48 22.84 -14.34
C LYS A 17 6.85 22.60 -12.95
N ASP A 18 6.12 21.51 -12.80
CA ASP A 18 5.58 21.05 -11.52
C ASP A 18 6.66 20.28 -10.74
N VAL A 19 7.43 21.02 -9.97
CA VAL A 19 8.60 20.51 -9.23
C VAL A 19 8.19 19.47 -8.19
N ASN A 20 7.08 19.70 -7.49
CA ASN A 20 6.60 18.79 -6.44
C ASN A 20 6.20 17.44 -7.03
N ARG A 21 5.37 17.45 -8.05
CA ARG A 21 4.93 16.22 -8.73
C ARG A 21 6.09 15.45 -9.34
N LYS A 22 7.00 16.16 -10.03
CA LYS A 22 8.24 15.57 -10.57
C LYS A 22 9.05 14.87 -9.48
N SER A 23 9.27 15.56 -8.35
CA SER A 23 10.06 15.04 -7.23
C SER A 23 9.45 13.74 -6.65
N VAL A 24 8.14 13.73 -6.41
CA VAL A 24 7.43 12.55 -5.88
C VAL A 24 7.51 11.37 -6.85
N LEU A 25 7.24 11.61 -8.13
CA LEU A 25 7.28 10.57 -9.16
C LEU A 25 8.70 10.03 -9.37
N SER A 26 9.70 10.90 -9.39
CA SER A 26 11.10 10.50 -9.50
C SER A 26 11.54 9.62 -8.31
N SER A 27 11.17 10.00 -7.09
CA SER A 27 11.46 9.23 -5.88
C SER A 27 10.79 7.85 -5.92
N ALA A 28 9.52 7.81 -6.30
CA ALA A 28 8.77 6.55 -6.42
C ALA A 28 9.38 5.61 -7.48
N ILE A 29 9.73 6.13 -8.65
CA ILE A 29 10.37 5.36 -9.71
C ILE A 29 11.73 4.82 -9.26
N GLY A 30 12.52 5.64 -8.57
CA GLY A 30 13.81 5.22 -8.00
C GLY A 30 13.63 4.08 -7.00
N ALA A 31 12.66 4.19 -6.10
CA ALA A 31 12.36 3.14 -5.12
C ALA A 31 11.92 1.83 -5.80
N ILE A 32 11.10 1.90 -6.84
CA ILE A 32 10.66 0.73 -7.62
C ILE A 32 11.86 0.05 -8.28
N LYS A 33 12.74 0.81 -8.92
CA LYS A 33 13.94 0.27 -9.57
C LYS A 33 14.89 -0.37 -8.57
N ASN A 34 15.09 0.25 -7.41
CA ASN A 34 15.91 -0.31 -6.33
C ASN A 34 15.34 -1.62 -5.79
N ALA A 35 14.04 -1.69 -5.60
CA ALA A 35 13.36 -2.91 -5.17
C ALA A 35 13.48 -4.01 -6.24
N ALA A 36 13.37 -3.67 -7.51
CA ALA A 36 13.55 -4.61 -8.61
C ALA A 36 14.99 -5.17 -8.68
N ILE A 37 15.98 -4.34 -8.41
CA ILE A 37 17.38 -4.78 -8.32
C ILE A 37 17.56 -5.74 -7.14
N ALA A 38 17.02 -5.40 -5.97
CA ALA A 38 17.11 -6.24 -4.77
C ALA A 38 16.43 -7.61 -4.96
N LYS A 39 15.34 -7.66 -5.71
CA LYS A 39 14.61 -8.90 -6.04
C LYS A 39 15.11 -9.59 -7.32
N GLN A 40 16.16 -9.09 -7.93
CA GLN A 40 16.75 -9.62 -9.17
C GLN A 40 15.76 -9.73 -10.33
N CYS A 41 14.80 -8.81 -10.41
CA CYS A 41 13.78 -8.76 -11.47
C CYS A 41 13.81 -7.44 -12.26
N ARG A 42 15.00 -6.86 -12.43
CA ARG A 42 15.22 -5.57 -13.09
C ARG A 42 14.60 -5.48 -14.49
N ASP A 43 14.69 -6.56 -15.24
CA ASP A 43 14.21 -6.62 -16.61
C ASP A 43 12.73 -6.99 -16.74
N ASN A 44 12.10 -7.38 -15.62
CA ASN A 44 10.70 -7.78 -15.61
C ASN A 44 10.03 -7.31 -14.31
N ILE A 45 9.76 -6.00 -14.25
CA ILE A 45 9.11 -5.36 -13.10
C ILE A 45 7.60 -5.58 -13.20
N SER A 46 7.04 -6.38 -12.29
CA SER A 46 5.60 -6.65 -12.25
C SER A 46 4.82 -5.47 -11.67
N GLU A 47 3.54 -5.36 -12.05
CA GLU A 47 2.64 -4.38 -11.44
C GLU A 47 2.46 -4.59 -9.93
N ALA A 48 2.48 -5.84 -9.49
CA ALA A 48 2.43 -6.18 -8.07
C ALA A 48 3.61 -5.58 -7.29
N LEU A 49 4.83 -5.61 -7.85
CA LEU A 49 5.99 -4.97 -7.23
C LEU A 49 5.84 -3.45 -7.20
N VAL A 50 5.33 -2.85 -8.27
CA VAL A 50 5.07 -1.40 -8.32
C VAL A 50 4.09 -1.01 -7.23
N ASP A 51 2.99 -1.73 -7.08
CA ASP A 51 1.97 -1.49 -6.05
C ASP A 51 2.54 -1.66 -4.63
N GLU A 52 3.32 -2.70 -4.40
CA GLU A 52 4.00 -2.95 -3.12
C GLU A 52 4.89 -1.77 -2.71
N VAL A 53 5.70 -1.29 -3.64
CA VAL A 53 6.61 -0.16 -3.39
C VAL A 53 5.84 1.14 -3.17
N LEU A 54 4.81 1.42 -3.95
CA LEU A 54 3.97 2.61 -3.79
C LEU A 54 3.28 2.63 -2.43
N LEU A 55 2.75 1.50 -1.98
CA LEU A 55 2.13 1.39 -0.65
C LEU A 55 3.14 1.60 0.47
N LYS A 56 4.36 1.10 0.31
CA LYS A 56 5.45 1.31 1.26
C LYS A 56 5.85 2.78 1.34
N GLU A 57 6.00 3.44 0.20
CA GLU A 57 6.30 4.88 0.14
C GLU A 57 5.18 5.71 0.79
N LYS A 58 3.93 5.37 0.52
CA LYS A 58 2.76 6.00 1.16
C LYS A 58 2.83 5.88 2.68
N LYS A 59 3.11 4.68 3.18
CA LYS A 59 3.24 4.44 4.62
C LYS A 59 4.36 5.27 5.24
N THR A 60 5.51 5.35 4.58
CA THR A 60 6.64 6.16 5.02
C THR A 60 6.25 7.64 5.14
N ILE A 61 5.55 8.19 4.16
CA ILE A 61 5.07 9.59 4.20
C ILE A 61 4.06 9.79 5.34
N GLN A 62 3.15 8.86 5.54
CA GLN A 62 2.18 8.91 6.65
C GLN A 62 2.89 8.90 8.02
N GLU A 63 3.93 8.11 8.18
CA GLU A 63 4.76 8.09 9.38
C GLU A 63 5.51 9.42 9.58
N GLN A 64 6.01 10.01 8.51
CA GLN A 64 6.64 11.33 8.55
C GLN A 64 5.67 12.41 8.97
N ILE A 65 4.43 12.38 8.48
CA ILE A 65 3.37 13.30 8.90
C ILE A 65 3.06 13.13 10.40
N ALA A 66 2.91 11.89 10.85
CA ALA A 66 2.57 11.58 12.25
C ALA A 66 3.67 12.01 13.23
N THR A 67 4.93 11.98 12.82
CA THR A 67 6.09 12.34 13.66
C THR A 67 6.55 13.77 13.48
N CYS A 68 6.00 14.50 12.49
CA CYS A 68 6.37 15.89 12.23
C CYS A 68 5.81 16.81 13.34
N PRO A 69 6.61 17.74 13.89
CA PRO A 69 6.11 18.73 14.85
C PRO A 69 4.99 19.60 14.27
N VAL A 70 3.95 19.84 15.07
CA VAL A 70 2.74 20.59 14.65
C VAL A 70 3.05 22.03 14.24
N ASP A 71 4.12 22.61 14.80
CA ASP A 71 4.57 23.97 14.49
C ASP A 71 5.23 24.12 13.11
N ARG A 72 5.63 23.00 12.49
CA ARG A 72 6.21 22.97 11.14
C ARG A 72 5.13 22.86 10.06
N VAL A 73 4.29 23.86 9.95
CA VAL A 73 3.13 23.86 9.05
C VAL A 73 3.53 23.69 7.58
N GLU A 74 4.60 24.36 7.13
CA GLU A 74 5.07 24.25 5.73
C GLU A 74 5.55 22.83 5.40
N THR A 75 6.30 22.22 6.31
CA THR A 75 6.80 20.83 6.15
C THR A 75 5.65 19.83 6.13
N LEU A 76 4.66 20.00 7.01
CA LEU A 76 3.44 19.18 7.00
C LEU A 76 2.70 19.28 5.68
N LYS A 77 2.53 20.51 5.17
CA LYS A 77 1.87 20.74 3.88
C LYS A 77 2.61 20.07 2.72
N GLU A 78 3.94 20.13 2.71
CA GLU A 78 4.76 19.43 1.71
C GLU A 78 4.54 17.92 1.75
N PHE A 79 4.51 17.32 2.93
CA PHE A 79 4.24 15.88 3.09
C PHE A 79 2.82 15.52 2.66
N GLU A 80 1.83 16.33 3.02
CA GLU A 80 0.44 16.12 2.61
C GLU A 80 0.30 16.21 1.08
N ASP A 81 0.94 17.17 0.43
CA ASP A 81 0.95 17.30 -1.01
C ASP A 81 1.59 16.07 -1.69
N LYS A 82 2.72 15.59 -1.15
CA LYS A 82 3.36 14.35 -1.60
C LYS A 82 2.45 13.14 -1.46
N LEU A 83 1.77 13.04 -0.32
CA LEU A 83 0.83 11.95 -0.06
C LEU A 83 -0.35 11.98 -1.04
N ASN A 84 -0.91 13.15 -1.32
CA ASN A 84 -2.00 13.31 -2.28
C ASN A 84 -1.60 12.89 -3.69
N ILE A 85 -0.41 13.29 -4.13
CA ILE A 85 0.12 12.88 -5.45
C ILE A 85 0.30 11.37 -5.49
N LEU A 86 0.90 10.78 -4.47
CA LEU A 86 1.16 9.35 -4.41
C LEU A 86 -0.13 8.52 -4.36
N ASN A 87 -1.17 9.03 -3.68
CA ASN A 87 -2.48 8.38 -3.61
C ASN A 87 -3.15 8.22 -4.97
N GLU A 88 -2.85 9.07 -5.94
CA GLU A 88 -3.37 8.93 -7.31
C GLU A 88 -2.91 7.63 -7.99
N TYR A 89 -1.75 7.12 -7.60
CA TYR A 89 -1.11 5.93 -8.19
C TYR A 89 -1.19 4.69 -7.31
N CYS A 90 -1.41 4.86 -6.00
CA CYS A 90 -1.56 3.73 -5.10
C CYS A 90 -2.83 2.94 -5.38
N PRO A 91 -2.81 1.60 -5.27
CA PRO A 91 -4.01 0.80 -5.38
C PRO A 91 -4.95 1.15 -4.22
N LYS A 92 -6.26 1.11 -4.50
CA LYS A 92 -7.27 1.24 -3.45
C LYS A 92 -7.28 -0.04 -2.63
N LEU A 93 -6.99 0.10 -1.34
CA LEU A 93 -7.08 -1.00 -0.41
C LEU A 93 -8.51 -1.15 0.10
N LEU A 94 -8.92 -2.39 0.28
CA LEU A 94 -10.19 -2.71 0.94
C LEU A 94 -10.07 -2.34 2.42
N ASP A 95 -10.87 -1.40 2.88
CA ASP A 95 -10.83 -0.84 4.23
C ASP A 95 -12.17 -0.94 4.98
N ASN A 96 -13.23 -1.43 4.33
CA ASN A 96 -14.52 -1.61 4.97
C ASN A 96 -14.52 -2.86 5.85
N PRO A 97 -14.65 -2.73 7.20
CA PRO A 97 -14.63 -3.87 8.10
C PRO A 97 -15.71 -4.91 7.81
N ALA A 98 -16.90 -4.50 7.40
CA ALA A 98 -18.00 -5.41 7.10
C ALA A 98 -17.71 -6.29 5.87
N GLU A 99 -17.14 -5.72 4.82
CA GLU A 99 -16.73 -6.48 3.63
C GLU A 99 -15.60 -7.45 3.95
N ILE A 100 -14.61 -7.02 4.74
CA ILE A 100 -13.50 -7.86 5.19
C ILE A 100 -14.01 -9.03 6.01
N GLU A 101 -14.93 -8.78 6.95
CA GLU A 101 -15.57 -9.81 7.77
C GLU A 101 -16.26 -10.87 6.90
N ASN A 102 -17.06 -10.44 5.93
CA ASN A 102 -17.77 -11.34 5.01
C ASN A 102 -16.80 -12.22 4.21
N ILE A 103 -15.70 -11.65 3.75
CA ILE A 103 -14.66 -12.38 3.00
C ILE A 103 -13.97 -13.40 3.91
N ILE A 104 -13.61 -13.03 5.14
CA ILE A 104 -12.99 -13.94 6.11
C ILE A 104 -13.92 -15.10 6.41
N LEU A 105 -15.19 -14.84 6.70
CA LEU A 105 -16.19 -15.87 6.97
C LEU A 105 -16.36 -16.83 5.79
N LYS A 106 -16.39 -16.30 4.57
CA LYS A 106 -16.48 -17.11 3.36
C LYS A 106 -15.27 -18.02 3.19
N LEU A 107 -14.05 -17.48 3.32
CA LEU A 107 -12.81 -18.24 3.17
C LEU A 107 -12.68 -19.33 4.26
N CYS A 108 -13.01 -19.01 5.50
CA CYS A 108 -12.99 -19.98 6.60
C CYS A 108 -14.05 -21.05 6.41
N GLY A 109 -15.23 -20.70 5.91
CA GLY A 109 -16.28 -21.65 5.56
C GLY A 109 -15.88 -22.64 4.47
N GLU A 110 -15.25 -22.14 3.42
CA GLU A 110 -14.74 -23.00 2.32
C GLU A 110 -13.64 -23.96 2.78
N CYS A 111 -12.81 -23.54 3.74
CA CYS A 111 -11.71 -24.35 4.28
C CYS A 111 -12.11 -25.13 5.54
N HIS A 112 -13.36 -25.04 5.97
CA HIS A 112 -13.88 -25.67 7.21
C HIS A 112 -13.03 -25.31 8.46
N ALA A 113 -12.54 -24.08 8.53
CA ALA A 113 -11.73 -23.59 9.64
C ALA A 113 -12.62 -23.02 10.76
N ASP A 114 -12.41 -23.47 11.99
CA ASP A 114 -13.11 -22.94 13.15
C ASP A 114 -12.53 -21.58 13.57
N LEU A 115 -13.41 -20.63 13.86
CA LEU A 115 -13.04 -19.29 14.30
C LEU A 115 -12.72 -19.27 15.80
N THR A 116 -11.58 -19.81 16.15
CA THR A 116 -11.07 -19.83 17.52
C THR A 116 -9.68 -19.20 17.61
N LYS A 117 -9.33 -18.67 18.79
CA LYS A 117 -7.98 -18.09 19.01
C LYS A 117 -6.86 -19.09 18.75
N VAL A 118 -7.09 -20.36 18.99
CA VAL A 118 -6.14 -21.44 18.73
C VAL A 118 -5.85 -21.58 17.23
N ASN A 119 -6.85 -21.34 16.40
CA ASN A 119 -6.76 -21.46 14.95
C ASN A 119 -6.29 -20.16 14.24
N ARG A 120 -5.90 -19.14 14.99
CA ARG A 120 -5.46 -17.85 14.40
C ARG A 120 -4.35 -18.03 13.38
N GLY A 121 -3.33 -18.83 13.69
CA GLY A 121 -2.21 -19.09 12.77
C GLY A 121 -2.66 -19.74 11.45
N PRO A 122 -3.37 -20.89 11.49
CA PRO A 122 -3.95 -21.50 10.31
C PRO A 122 -4.87 -20.59 9.51
N ILE A 123 -5.74 -19.83 10.19
CA ILE A 123 -6.65 -18.86 9.54
C ILE A 123 -5.87 -17.77 8.83
N MET A 124 -4.83 -17.21 9.46
CA MET A 124 -3.96 -16.22 8.83
C MET A 124 -3.28 -16.75 7.57
N LYS A 125 -2.88 -18.00 7.54
CA LYS A 125 -2.32 -18.64 6.34
C LYS A 125 -3.32 -18.74 5.19
N ILE A 126 -4.60 -18.86 5.51
CA ILE A 126 -5.69 -18.91 4.52
C ILE A 126 -5.99 -17.52 3.96
N ILE A 127 -6.09 -16.51 4.81
CA ILE A 127 -6.54 -15.17 4.43
C ILE A 127 -5.42 -14.26 3.93
N MET A 128 -4.19 -14.41 4.40
CA MET A 128 -3.06 -13.55 4.02
C MET A 128 -2.83 -13.50 2.51
N PRO A 129 -2.76 -14.64 1.77
CA PRO A 129 -2.57 -14.58 0.33
C PRO A 129 -3.68 -13.84 -0.41
N TYR A 130 -4.90 -13.88 0.13
CA TYR A 130 -6.05 -13.19 -0.46
C TYR A 130 -5.97 -11.68 -0.24
N PHE A 131 -5.65 -11.23 0.97
CA PHE A 131 -5.67 -9.82 1.34
C PHE A 131 -4.35 -9.09 1.07
N LYS A 132 -3.25 -9.78 0.90
CA LYS A 132 -1.94 -9.16 0.69
C LYS A 132 -1.96 -8.26 -0.55
N GLY A 133 -1.71 -6.97 -0.34
CA GLY A 133 -1.74 -5.97 -1.40
C GLY A 133 -3.15 -5.54 -1.86
N LYS A 134 -4.23 -6.13 -1.30
CA LYS A 134 -5.63 -5.83 -1.66
C LYS A 134 -6.42 -5.17 -0.53
N ALA A 135 -6.00 -5.34 0.70
CA ALA A 135 -6.69 -4.80 1.88
C ALA A 135 -5.69 -4.22 2.88
N ASP A 136 -6.20 -3.31 3.73
CA ASP A 136 -5.44 -2.80 4.87
C ASP A 136 -5.31 -3.90 5.93
N MET A 137 -4.12 -4.44 6.10
CA MET A 137 -3.86 -5.54 7.02
C MET A 137 -4.13 -5.18 8.48
N THR A 138 -4.04 -3.92 8.86
CA THR A 138 -4.39 -3.46 10.22
C THR A 138 -5.86 -3.68 10.48
N ILE A 139 -6.73 -3.33 9.54
CA ILE A 139 -8.17 -3.53 9.61
C ILE A 139 -8.49 -5.03 9.57
N VAL A 140 -7.85 -5.78 8.69
CA VAL A 140 -8.01 -7.24 8.60
C VAL A 140 -7.69 -7.92 9.94
N ASN A 141 -6.59 -7.54 10.59
CA ASN A 141 -6.23 -8.07 11.89
C ASN A 141 -7.27 -7.73 12.98
N LYS A 142 -7.77 -6.50 13.01
CA LYS A 142 -8.80 -6.09 13.96
C LYS A 142 -10.10 -6.88 13.77
N VAL A 143 -10.55 -7.03 12.53
CA VAL A 143 -11.76 -7.80 12.20
C VAL A 143 -11.57 -9.27 12.57
N LEU A 144 -10.43 -9.86 12.23
CA LEU A 144 -10.13 -11.25 12.59
C LEU A 144 -10.16 -11.46 14.10
N MET A 145 -9.52 -10.58 14.87
CA MET A 145 -9.50 -10.68 16.33
C MET A 145 -10.90 -10.57 16.95
N SER A 146 -11.79 -9.79 16.35
CA SER A 146 -13.18 -9.68 16.79
C SER A 146 -14.02 -10.94 16.48
N LEU A 147 -13.65 -11.68 15.44
CA LEU A 147 -14.32 -12.93 15.05
C LEU A 147 -13.84 -14.15 15.83
N LEU A 148 -12.64 -14.11 16.38
CA LEU A 148 -12.08 -15.22 17.15
C LEU A 148 -12.65 -15.27 18.57
N ASN A 149 -13.07 -16.44 18.98
CA ASN A 149 -13.59 -16.70 20.32
C ASN A 149 -12.48 -17.11 21.29
#